data_aadc57aef3be14a8b2a9c409e63366c4
#
_entry.id   aadc57aef3be14a8b2a9c409e63366c4
#
_cell.length_a   1.000
_cell.length_b   1.000
_cell.length_c   1.000
_cell.angle_alpha   90.00
_cell.angle_beta   90.00
_cell.angle_gamma   90.00
#
_symmetry.space_group_name_H-M   'P 1'
#
loop_
_entity.id
_entity.type
_entity.pdbx_description
1 polymer ?
#
loop_
_entity_poly.entity_id
_entity_poly.type
_entity_poly.pdbx_seq_one_letter_code
_entity_poly.pdbx_strand_id
1 'polypeptide(L)'
;MAITSRQQEGFTMPELEYMAQCETVEIVPFYRMDRLELVTGAVGPFRPPRKSEVPLWLAVMLKRTNRCRIVVPGWLTYHHLRELCKKEELPDSLFTKLPVHYIETAHILLTNAEDDLVEPQSIRRLLQDLREVRQSKTRRGFEMLNSTQLQMDNLAAVEINEIRPLFKHSFDMLRQLDDLTLAAEAARNQQQQQMLLQDSQSQQISQLDDDQLFSEMDDPYSAGGGYIR
;
A
#
# COMPACT_ATOMS: atom_id res chain seq x y z
N MET A 1 7.47 -18.47 21.81
CA MET A 1 7.74 -17.05 22.15
C MET A 1 6.62 -16.20 21.58
N ALA A 2 5.89 -15.44 22.42
CA ALA A 2 4.86 -14.54 21.93
C ALA A 2 5.53 -13.33 21.26
N ILE A 3 5.22 -13.08 20.00
CA ILE A 3 5.67 -11.91 19.25
C ILE A 3 5.03 -10.69 19.91
N THR A 4 5.83 -9.72 20.33
CA THR A 4 5.33 -8.48 20.93
C THR A 4 4.47 -7.71 19.92
N SER A 5 3.42 -7.02 20.37
CA SER A 5 2.48 -6.28 19.51
C SER A 5 3.18 -5.28 18.57
N ARG A 6 4.32 -4.70 18.99
CA ARG A 6 5.15 -3.84 18.13
C ARG A 6 5.77 -4.56 16.93
N GLN A 7 6.07 -5.86 17.04
CA GLN A 7 6.62 -6.66 15.93
C GLN A 7 5.56 -7.05 14.90
N GLN A 8 4.27 -6.94 15.26
CA GLN A 8 3.16 -7.15 14.31
C GLN A 8 2.86 -5.91 13.45
N GLU A 9 3.37 -4.74 13.82
CA GLU A 9 3.05 -3.47 13.14
C GLU A 9 4.00 -3.12 11.97
N GLY A 10 5.19 -3.70 11.91
CA GLY A 10 6.15 -3.45 10.82
C GLY A 10 7.50 -4.12 11.06
N PHE A 11 8.38 -3.96 10.09
CA PHE A 11 9.76 -4.43 10.19
C PHE A 11 10.62 -3.43 10.97
N THR A 12 11.55 -3.93 11.76
CA THR A 12 12.61 -3.11 12.35
C THR A 12 13.67 -2.78 11.30
N MET A 13 14.43 -1.68 11.49
CA MET A 13 15.50 -1.31 10.57
C MET A 13 16.55 -2.42 10.38
N PRO A 14 16.99 -3.14 11.42
CA PRO A 14 17.89 -4.28 11.24
C PRO A 14 17.31 -5.43 10.42
N GLU A 15 16.01 -5.67 10.49
CA GLU A 15 15.35 -6.71 9.66
C GLU A 15 15.32 -6.30 8.18
N LEU A 16 15.03 -5.03 7.88
CA LEU A 16 15.10 -4.49 6.52
C LEU A 16 16.53 -4.53 5.98
N GLU A 17 17.51 -4.17 6.81
CA GLU A 17 18.92 -4.27 6.45
C GLU A 17 19.36 -5.71 6.17
N TYR A 18 18.89 -6.67 6.98
CA TYR A 18 19.13 -8.09 6.74
C TYR A 18 18.56 -8.55 5.40
N MET A 19 17.32 -8.14 5.06
CA MET A 19 16.72 -8.46 3.75
C MET A 19 17.53 -7.86 2.60
N ALA A 20 17.95 -6.62 2.72
CA ALA A 20 18.82 -5.97 1.73
C ALA A 20 20.17 -6.68 1.56
N GLN A 21 20.75 -7.19 2.65
CA GLN A 21 21.99 -7.95 2.61
C GLN A 21 21.89 -9.27 1.86
N CYS A 22 20.67 -9.82 1.70
CA CYS A 22 20.44 -11.03 0.91
C CYS A 22 20.37 -10.75 -0.61
N GLU A 23 20.26 -9.48 -1.03
CA GLU A 23 20.31 -9.14 -2.45
C GLU A 23 21.66 -9.37 -3.07
N THR A 24 21.68 -9.67 -4.38
CA THR A 24 22.90 -9.95 -5.11
C THR A 24 23.55 -8.67 -5.65
N VAL A 25 24.87 -8.59 -5.54
CA VAL A 25 25.68 -7.51 -6.10
C VAL A 25 26.87 -8.08 -6.86
N GLU A 26 27.37 -7.31 -7.82
CA GLU A 26 28.56 -7.68 -8.57
C GLU A 26 29.83 -7.27 -7.81
N ILE A 27 30.80 -8.17 -7.79
CA ILE A 27 32.16 -7.88 -7.27
C ILE A 27 33.21 -8.23 -8.30
N VAL A 28 34.37 -7.56 -8.21
CA VAL A 28 35.59 -7.93 -8.91
C VAL A 28 36.59 -8.44 -7.88
N PRO A 29 36.88 -9.74 -7.83
CA PRO A 29 37.85 -10.30 -6.90
C PRO A 29 39.29 -9.85 -7.24
N PHE A 30 40.12 -9.64 -6.24
CA PHE A 30 41.55 -9.33 -6.44
C PHE A 30 42.40 -10.61 -6.53
N TYR A 31 41.94 -11.68 -5.89
CA TYR A 31 42.62 -12.94 -5.83
C TYR A 31 41.75 -14.09 -6.34
N ARG A 32 42.42 -15.12 -6.84
CA ARG A 32 41.70 -16.36 -7.20
C ARG A 32 41.28 -17.06 -5.91
N MET A 33 40.01 -17.37 -5.82
CA MET A 33 39.39 -18.11 -4.71
C MET A 33 38.57 -19.27 -5.27
N ASP A 34 38.54 -20.35 -4.52
CA ASP A 34 37.72 -21.51 -4.87
C ASP A 34 36.24 -21.24 -4.65
N ARG A 35 35.41 -22.14 -5.07
CA ARG A 35 33.98 -22.09 -4.88
C ARG A 35 33.66 -22.16 -3.39
N LEU A 36 32.84 -21.20 -2.93
CA LEU A 36 32.31 -21.17 -1.57
C LEU A 36 30.93 -21.83 -1.53
N GLU A 37 30.76 -22.80 -0.66
CA GLU A 37 29.46 -23.41 -0.40
C GLU A 37 28.78 -22.67 0.76
N LEU A 38 27.68 -22.02 0.44
CA LEU A 38 26.84 -21.28 1.38
C LEU A 38 25.54 -22.03 1.59
N VAL A 39 24.81 -21.76 2.67
CA VAL A 39 23.50 -22.34 2.95
C VAL A 39 22.50 -22.04 1.83
N THR A 40 22.60 -20.84 1.22
CA THR A 40 21.72 -20.39 0.13
C THR A 40 22.12 -20.89 -1.26
N GLY A 41 23.27 -21.58 -1.37
CA GLY A 41 23.82 -22.03 -2.65
C GLY A 41 25.32 -21.81 -2.75
N ALA A 42 25.92 -22.31 -3.81
CA ALA A 42 27.36 -22.20 -4.01
C ALA A 42 27.70 -21.01 -4.90
N VAL A 43 28.69 -20.21 -4.49
CA VAL A 43 29.14 -18.99 -5.15
C VAL A 43 30.60 -19.13 -5.58
N GLY A 44 30.93 -18.66 -6.78
CA GLY A 44 32.26 -18.80 -7.35
C GLY A 44 32.38 -19.94 -8.37
N PRO A 45 33.56 -20.37 -8.81
CA PRO A 45 34.89 -19.88 -8.40
C PRO A 45 35.20 -18.45 -8.82
N PHE A 46 35.98 -17.75 -7.98
CA PHE A 46 36.34 -16.35 -8.23
C PHE A 46 37.65 -16.27 -9.01
N ARG A 47 37.63 -15.58 -10.13
CA ARG A 47 38.79 -15.43 -11.02
C ARG A 47 38.98 -13.97 -11.43
N PRO A 48 40.03 -13.29 -10.95
CA PRO A 48 40.34 -11.93 -11.41
C PRO A 48 40.62 -11.90 -12.93
N PRO A 49 40.24 -10.88 -13.65
CA PRO A 49 39.45 -9.70 -13.28
C PRO A 49 37.94 -9.92 -13.55
N ARG A 50 37.47 -11.17 -13.64
CA ARG A 50 36.08 -11.48 -13.99
C ARG A 50 35.13 -11.06 -12.87
N LYS A 51 34.05 -10.38 -13.23
CA LYS A 51 32.95 -10.06 -12.33
C LYS A 51 32.24 -11.34 -11.85
N SER A 52 31.80 -11.33 -10.61
CA SER A 52 31.06 -12.43 -10.00
C SER A 52 29.91 -11.84 -9.18
N GLU A 53 28.74 -12.46 -9.27
CA GLU A 53 27.58 -12.10 -8.46
C GLU A 53 27.66 -12.81 -7.11
N VAL A 54 27.44 -12.06 -6.05
CA VAL A 54 27.45 -12.55 -4.66
C VAL A 54 26.40 -11.84 -3.84
N PRO A 55 25.89 -12.45 -2.76
CA PRO A 55 25.04 -11.73 -1.81
C PRO A 55 25.79 -10.53 -1.21
N LEU A 56 25.07 -9.42 -0.95
CA LEU A 56 25.64 -8.18 -0.47
C LEU A 56 26.43 -8.37 0.85
N TRP A 57 25.93 -9.18 1.78
CA TRP A 57 26.63 -9.50 3.03
C TRP A 57 28.02 -10.15 2.78
N LEU A 58 28.11 -11.02 1.78
CA LEU A 58 29.38 -11.66 1.41
C LEU A 58 30.31 -10.64 0.71
N ALA A 59 29.77 -9.78 -0.15
CA ALA A 59 30.52 -8.71 -0.79
C ALA A 59 31.18 -7.80 0.26
N VAL A 60 30.41 -7.38 1.28
CA VAL A 60 30.91 -6.55 2.39
C VAL A 60 31.99 -7.28 3.19
N MET A 61 31.82 -8.57 3.48
CA MET A 61 32.82 -9.37 4.20
C MET A 61 34.11 -9.49 3.39
N LEU A 62 34.04 -9.77 2.08
CA LEU A 62 35.20 -9.82 1.20
C LEU A 62 35.88 -8.45 1.04
N LYS A 63 35.10 -7.36 1.01
CA LYS A 63 35.62 -5.99 0.95
C LYS A 63 36.39 -5.63 2.20
N ARG A 64 35.85 -5.91 3.39
CA ARG A 64 36.52 -5.67 4.68
C ARG A 64 37.84 -6.42 4.80
N THR A 65 38.00 -7.55 4.14
CA THR A 65 39.23 -8.34 4.08
C THR A 65 40.11 -7.98 2.89
N ASN A 66 39.81 -6.88 2.16
CA ASN A 66 40.53 -6.43 0.97
C ASN A 66 40.69 -7.51 -0.11
N ARG A 67 39.70 -8.36 -0.30
CA ARG A 67 39.74 -9.44 -1.30
C ARG A 67 38.99 -9.12 -2.60
N CYS A 68 38.20 -8.09 -2.59
CA CYS A 68 37.43 -7.67 -3.77
C CYS A 68 37.20 -6.16 -3.80
N ARG A 69 36.81 -5.71 -4.99
CA ARG A 69 36.18 -4.41 -5.22
C ARG A 69 34.71 -4.64 -5.52
N ILE A 70 33.84 -3.84 -4.92
CA ILE A 70 32.41 -3.89 -5.20
C ILE A 70 32.12 -3.06 -6.45
N VAL A 71 31.37 -3.63 -7.39
CA VAL A 71 30.89 -2.89 -8.56
C VAL A 71 29.65 -2.12 -8.14
N VAL A 72 29.75 -0.81 -8.16
CA VAL A 72 28.64 0.07 -7.79
C VAL A 72 27.45 -0.16 -8.74
N PRO A 73 26.25 -0.41 -8.22
CA PRO A 73 25.07 -0.54 -9.05
C PRO A 73 24.81 0.74 -9.85
N GLY A 74 24.35 0.62 -11.10
CA GLY A 74 24.18 1.77 -12.00
C GLY A 74 23.24 2.85 -11.47
N TRP A 75 22.23 2.46 -10.66
CA TRP A 75 21.30 3.39 -10.03
C TRP A 75 21.96 4.24 -8.92
N LEU A 76 23.06 3.78 -8.27
CA LEU A 76 23.76 4.47 -7.19
C LEU A 76 24.90 5.36 -7.73
N THR A 77 24.71 6.01 -8.86
CA THR A 77 25.64 6.98 -9.41
C THR A 77 25.12 8.39 -9.24
N TYR A 78 26.02 9.37 -9.02
CA TYR A 78 25.64 10.77 -8.87
C TYR A 78 24.72 11.26 -9.98
N HIS A 79 25.06 10.95 -11.23
CA HIS A 79 24.31 11.42 -12.41
C HIS A 79 22.88 10.85 -12.43
N HIS A 80 22.75 9.55 -12.18
CA HIS A 80 21.45 8.88 -12.17
C HIS A 80 20.56 9.35 -11.03
N LEU A 81 21.11 9.45 -9.81
CA LEU A 81 20.36 9.96 -8.65
C LEU A 81 19.87 11.40 -8.86
N ARG A 82 20.70 12.26 -9.44
CA ARG A 82 20.31 13.63 -9.76
C ARG A 82 19.17 13.70 -10.77
N GLU A 83 19.17 12.83 -11.78
CA GLU A 83 18.06 12.73 -12.74
C GLU A 83 16.78 12.21 -12.08
N LEU A 84 16.92 11.25 -11.18
CA LEU A 84 15.78 10.73 -10.40
C LEU A 84 15.17 11.81 -9.52
N CYS A 85 15.98 12.57 -8.77
CA CYS A 85 15.48 13.69 -7.96
C CYS A 85 14.69 14.69 -8.80
N LYS A 86 15.22 15.10 -9.95
CA LYS A 86 14.50 16.01 -10.86
C LYS A 86 13.16 15.46 -11.36
N LYS A 87 13.09 14.15 -11.63
CA LYS A 87 11.85 13.50 -12.04
C LYS A 87 10.84 13.42 -10.89
N GLU A 88 11.32 13.15 -9.68
CA GLU A 88 10.46 13.07 -8.49
C GLU A 88 9.93 14.44 -8.03
N GLU A 89 10.65 15.54 -8.29
CA GLU A 89 10.22 16.91 -7.97
C GLU A 89 9.00 17.36 -8.78
N LEU A 90 8.72 16.72 -9.92
CA LEU A 90 7.54 17.04 -10.72
C LEU A 90 6.26 16.66 -9.97
N PRO A 91 5.31 17.59 -9.78
CA PRO A 91 4.15 17.39 -8.91
C PRO A 91 3.23 16.25 -9.35
N ASP A 92 3.09 16.03 -10.65
CA ASP A 92 2.17 15.03 -11.22
C ASP A 92 2.86 13.73 -11.64
N SER A 93 4.15 13.57 -11.27
CA SER A 93 4.88 12.36 -11.64
C SER A 93 4.53 11.20 -10.70
N LEU A 94 4.42 10.00 -11.25
CA LEU A 94 4.40 8.77 -10.46
C LEU A 94 5.77 8.55 -9.80
N PHE A 95 5.82 7.69 -8.78
CA PHE A 95 7.09 7.31 -8.16
C PHE A 95 8.01 6.64 -9.19
N THR A 96 9.24 7.11 -9.27
CA THR A 96 10.26 6.51 -10.15
C THR A 96 10.64 5.13 -9.63
N LYS A 97 10.90 4.22 -10.56
CA LYS A 97 11.29 2.85 -10.23
C LYS A 97 12.70 2.82 -9.64
N LEU A 98 12.80 2.34 -8.40
CA LEU A 98 14.04 2.10 -7.68
C LEU A 98 14.04 0.66 -7.16
N PRO A 99 15.20 0.09 -6.80
CA PRO A 99 15.25 -1.19 -6.08
C PRO A 99 14.46 -1.11 -4.77
N VAL A 100 13.88 -2.23 -4.37
CA VAL A 100 13.02 -2.30 -3.17
C VAL A 100 13.79 -1.89 -1.91
N HIS A 101 15.07 -2.24 -1.82
CA HIS A 101 15.96 -1.95 -0.69
C HIS A 101 17.07 -0.94 -1.06
N TYR A 102 16.72 0.12 -1.85
CA TYR A 102 17.72 1.07 -2.33
C TYR A 102 18.37 1.86 -1.19
N ILE A 103 17.64 2.21 -0.14
CA ILE A 103 18.11 2.98 1.01
C ILE A 103 19.11 2.16 1.81
N GLU A 104 18.73 0.94 2.17
CA GLU A 104 19.53 0.02 2.96
C GLU A 104 20.81 -0.38 2.21
N THR A 105 20.67 -0.75 0.94
CA THR A 105 21.81 -1.11 0.07
C THR A 105 22.76 0.07 -0.09
N ALA A 106 22.24 1.28 -0.33
CA ALA A 106 23.06 2.48 -0.40
C ALA A 106 23.78 2.76 0.91
N HIS A 107 23.11 2.62 2.05
CA HIS A 107 23.71 2.82 3.38
C HIS A 107 24.86 1.84 3.63
N ILE A 108 24.64 0.55 3.33
CA ILE A 108 25.65 -0.50 3.48
C ILE A 108 26.88 -0.20 2.59
N LEU A 109 26.66 0.14 1.33
CA LEU A 109 27.74 0.44 0.39
C LEU A 109 28.52 1.71 0.77
N LEU A 110 27.82 2.78 1.16
CA LEU A 110 28.44 4.04 1.61
C LEU A 110 29.24 3.88 2.91
N THR A 111 28.87 2.90 3.75
CA THR A 111 29.57 2.66 5.03
C THR A 111 30.79 1.74 4.86
N ASN A 112 30.69 0.72 3.97
CA ASN A 112 31.70 -0.34 3.89
C ASN A 112 32.57 -0.28 2.63
N ALA A 113 32.16 0.47 1.60
CA ALA A 113 32.82 0.52 0.30
C ALA A 113 32.85 1.95 -0.27
N GLU A 114 33.09 2.96 0.59
CA GLU A 114 33.13 4.37 0.19
C GLU A 114 34.19 4.63 -0.88
N ASP A 115 35.33 3.93 -0.83
CA ASP A 115 36.44 3.99 -1.79
C ASP A 115 36.08 3.44 -3.19
N ASP A 116 35.06 2.64 -3.34
CA ASP A 116 34.57 2.15 -4.63
C ASP A 116 33.57 3.12 -5.29
N LEU A 117 33.07 4.11 -4.54
CA LEU A 117 32.08 5.08 -4.99
C LEU A 117 32.73 6.35 -5.51
N VAL A 118 32.19 6.93 -6.56
CA VAL A 118 32.55 8.25 -7.07
C VAL A 118 31.71 9.29 -6.37
N GLU A 119 32.35 10.26 -5.69
CA GLU A 119 31.68 11.35 -4.95
C GLU A 119 30.69 10.87 -3.87
N PRO A 120 31.12 10.07 -2.89
CA PRO A 120 30.21 9.47 -1.91
C PRO A 120 29.43 10.50 -1.10
N GLN A 121 30.01 11.66 -0.82
CA GLN A 121 29.31 12.73 -0.07
C GLN A 121 28.19 13.38 -0.87
N SER A 122 28.38 13.54 -2.18
CA SER A 122 27.34 14.04 -3.07
C SER A 122 26.19 13.02 -3.21
N ILE A 123 26.54 11.73 -3.26
CA ILE A 123 25.55 10.63 -3.28
C ILE A 123 24.73 10.62 -1.97
N ARG A 124 25.36 10.79 -0.81
CA ARG A 124 24.65 10.87 0.49
C ARG A 124 23.61 11.99 0.51
N ARG A 125 23.97 13.18 0.03
CA ARG A 125 23.06 14.34 -0.05
C ARG A 125 21.89 14.06 -1.00
N LEU A 126 22.18 13.58 -2.21
CA LEU A 126 21.13 13.27 -3.18
C LEU A 126 20.15 12.17 -2.70
N LEU A 127 20.64 11.17 -1.95
CA LEU A 127 19.76 10.16 -1.35
C LEU A 127 18.86 10.75 -0.27
N GLN A 128 19.37 11.70 0.52
CA GLN A 128 18.57 12.42 1.50
C GLN A 128 17.52 13.30 0.82
N ASP A 129 17.91 14.09 -0.17
CA ASP A 129 16.99 14.94 -0.94
C ASP A 129 15.90 14.09 -1.60
N LEU A 130 16.29 12.98 -2.23
CA LEU A 130 15.36 12.04 -2.85
C LEU A 130 14.34 11.48 -1.84
N ARG A 131 14.81 11.08 -0.66
CA ARG A 131 13.95 10.59 0.42
C ARG A 131 12.95 11.66 0.88
N GLU A 132 13.41 12.90 1.07
CA GLU A 132 12.54 14.01 1.50
C GLU A 132 11.47 14.32 0.46
N VAL A 133 11.82 14.36 -0.83
CA VAL A 133 10.87 14.57 -1.92
C VAL A 133 9.84 13.44 -1.97
N ARG A 134 10.27 12.19 -1.88
CA ARG A 134 9.38 11.01 -1.89
C ARG A 134 8.48 10.96 -0.66
N GLN A 135 8.97 11.29 0.53
CA GLN A 135 8.15 11.42 1.73
C GLN A 135 7.11 12.53 1.61
N SER A 136 7.48 13.69 1.06
CA SER A 136 6.53 14.79 0.81
C SER A 136 5.43 14.37 -0.17
N LYS A 137 5.78 13.64 -1.22
CA LYS A 137 4.87 13.10 -2.22
C LYS A 137 3.91 12.06 -1.61
N THR A 138 4.43 11.17 -0.77
CA THR A 138 3.63 10.19 -0.03
C THR A 138 2.61 10.88 0.87
N ARG A 139 3.01 11.94 1.61
CA ARG A 139 2.08 12.69 2.47
C ARG A 139 0.94 13.33 1.66
N ARG A 140 1.22 13.90 0.49
CA ARG A 140 0.18 14.42 -0.41
C ARG A 140 -0.76 13.32 -0.92
N GLY A 141 -0.24 12.12 -1.14
CA GLY A 141 -1.05 10.95 -1.51
C GLY A 141 -2.08 10.56 -0.45
N PHE A 142 -1.83 10.84 0.83
CA PHE A 142 -2.81 10.59 1.89
C PHE A 142 -4.07 11.46 1.77
N GLU A 143 -3.98 12.65 1.20
CA GLU A 143 -5.14 13.54 0.99
C GLU A 143 -6.12 12.99 -0.06
N MET A 144 -5.63 12.09 -0.94
CA MET A 144 -6.42 11.45 -2.01
C MET A 144 -6.83 10.01 -1.68
N LEU A 145 -6.77 9.62 -0.42
CA LEU A 145 -6.97 8.23 0.01
C LEU A 145 -8.45 7.84 -0.14
N ASN A 146 -8.71 6.76 -0.87
CA ASN A 146 -10.02 6.17 -1.03
C ASN A 146 -10.11 4.84 -0.29
N SER A 147 -11.30 4.51 0.25
CA SER A 147 -11.57 3.24 0.95
C SER A 147 -11.46 2.00 0.06
N THR A 148 -11.55 2.17 -1.26
CA THR A 148 -11.68 1.07 -2.24
C THR A 148 -10.39 0.68 -2.92
N GLN A 149 -9.48 1.63 -3.17
CA GLN A 149 -8.26 1.37 -3.96
C GLN A 149 -7.05 2.08 -3.39
N LEU A 150 -5.95 1.36 -3.31
CA LEU A 150 -4.65 1.89 -2.96
C LEU A 150 -3.62 1.50 -4.03
N GLN A 151 -2.99 2.49 -4.63
CA GLN A 151 -1.89 2.28 -5.56
C GLN A 151 -0.57 2.64 -4.88
N MET A 152 0.30 1.65 -4.66
CA MET A 152 1.60 1.78 -3.99
C MET A 152 2.76 1.35 -4.90
N ASP A 153 2.70 1.70 -6.18
CA ASP A 153 3.72 1.29 -7.13
C ASP A 153 5.05 2.03 -6.89
N ASN A 154 6.15 1.30 -7.03
CA ASN A 154 7.52 1.81 -6.96
C ASN A 154 7.94 2.44 -5.61
N LEU A 155 7.27 2.11 -4.51
CA LEU A 155 7.73 2.46 -3.17
C LEU A 155 8.75 1.44 -2.67
N ALA A 156 9.75 1.92 -1.91
CA ALA A 156 10.75 1.07 -1.27
C ALA A 156 10.21 0.41 0.02
N ALA A 157 10.86 -0.67 0.46
CA ALA A 157 10.46 -1.40 1.65
C ALA A 157 10.44 -0.52 2.91
N VAL A 158 11.45 0.32 3.11
CA VAL A 158 11.50 1.30 4.21
C VAL A 158 10.34 2.29 4.11
N GLU A 159 10.06 2.83 2.93
CA GLU A 159 8.98 3.80 2.72
C GLU A 159 7.62 3.19 3.07
N ILE A 160 7.36 1.97 2.59
CA ILE A 160 6.14 1.23 2.95
C ILE A 160 6.06 0.97 4.45
N ASN A 161 7.18 0.59 5.05
CA ASN A 161 7.24 0.31 6.49
C ASN A 161 6.98 1.56 7.35
N GLU A 162 7.49 2.72 6.93
CA GLU A 162 7.25 4.01 7.62
C GLU A 162 5.79 4.47 7.55
N ILE A 163 5.13 4.28 6.41
CA ILE A 163 3.74 4.73 6.21
C ILE A 163 2.69 3.74 6.71
N ARG A 164 3.06 2.47 6.84
CA ARG A 164 2.14 1.36 7.16
C ARG A 164 1.26 1.60 8.40
N PRO A 165 1.78 2.05 9.57
CA PRO A 165 0.95 2.24 10.77
C PRO A 165 -0.12 3.32 10.56
N LEU A 166 0.28 4.46 9.98
CA LEU A 166 -0.63 5.58 9.70
C LEU A 166 -1.67 5.18 8.66
N PHE A 167 -1.21 4.53 7.57
CA PHE A 167 -2.07 4.06 6.51
C PHE A 167 -3.13 3.08 7.00
N LYS A 168 -2.71 2.05 7.75
CA LYS A 168 -3.63 1.06 8.30
C LYS A 168 -4.71 1.71 9.16
N HIS A 169 -4.32 2.61 10.06
CA HIS A 169 -5.28 3.30 10.92
C HIS A 169 -6.27 4.16 10.12
N SER A 170 -5.77 4.97 9.18
CA SER A 170 -6.62 5.84 8.33
C SER A 170 -7.56 5.03 7.44
N PHE A 171 -7.08 3.92 6.87
CA PHE A 171 -7.88 3.06 6.01
C PHE A 171 -8.96 2.30 6.79
N ASP A 172 -8.65 1.82 7.99
CA ASP A 172 -9.62 1.16 8.87
C ASP A 172 -10.72 2.16 9.29
N MET A 173 -10.37 3.42 9.57
CA MET A 173 -11.37 4.47 9.87
C MET A 173 -12.25 4.80 8.66
N LEU A 174 -11.68 4.93 7.48
CA LEU A 174 -12.46 5.18 6.26
C LEU A 174 -13.46 4.05 5.99
N ARG A 175 -13.03 2.80 6.13
CA ARG A 175 -13.93 1.65 5.96
C ARG A 175 -15.06 1.64 6.98
N GLN A 176 -14.78 1.97 8.24
CA GLN A 176 -15.82 2.09 9.27
C GLN A 176 -16.84 3.18 8.93
N LEU A 177 -16.39 4.32 8.41
CA LEU A 177 -17.28 5.39 7.96
C LEU A 177 -18.15 4.96 6.78
N ASP A 178 -17.57 4.28 5.81
CA ASP A 178 -18.31 3.75 4.65
C ASP A 178 -19.36 2.71 5.10
N ASP A 179 -19.01 1.80 6.00
CA ASP A 179 -19.95 0.82 6.55
C ASP A 179 -21.14 1.50 7.29
N LEU A 180 -20.85 2.57 8.04
CA LEU A 180 -21.88 3.35 8.72
C LEU A 180 -22.77 4.13 7.75
N THR A 181 -22.23 4.68 6.68
CA THR A 181 -23.01 5.39 5.66
C THR A 181 -23.92 4.43 4.91
N LEU A 182 -23.43 3.26 4.52
CA LEU A 182 -24.23 2.22 3.89
C LEU A 182 -25.35 1.71 4.80
N ALA A 183 -25.06 1.52 6.09
CA ALA A 183 -26.07 1.12 7.07
C ALA A 183 -27.15 2.20 7.24
N ALA A 184 -26.78 3.47 7.28
CA ALA A 184 -27.72 4.60 7.37
C ALA A 184 -28.60 4.73 6.12
N GLU A 185 -28.03 4.53 4.93
CA GLU A 185 -28.79 4.51 3.67
C GLU A 185 -29.77 3.34 3.61
N ALA A 186 -29.34 2.14 4.03
CA ALA A 186 -30.21 0.97 4.10
C ALA A 186 -31.37 1.19 5.07
N ALA A 187 -31.13 1.79 6.24
CA ALA A 187 -32.17 2.13 7.22
C ALA A 187 -33.17 3.17 6.66
N ARG A 188 -32.69 4.20 5.96
CA ARG A 188 -33.57 5.18 5.29
C ARG A 188 -34.43 4.54 4.22
N ASN A 189 -33.88 3.66 3.41
CA ASN A 189 -34.63 2.94 2.36
C ASN A 189 -35.70 2.03 2.96
N GLN A 190 -35.39 1.35 4.09
CA GLN A 190 -36.39 0.53 4.80
C GLN A 190 -37.52 1.38 5.39
N GLN A 191 -37.22 2.54 5.96
CA GLN A 191 -38.24 3.47 6.48
C GLN A 191 -39.14 4.00 5.36
N GLN A 192 -38.57 4.36 4.22
CA GLN A 192 -39.34 4.80 3.06
C GLN A 192 -40.27 3.70 2.55
N GLN A 193 -39.80 2.46 2.45
CA GLN A 193 -40.64 1.34 2.06
C GLN A 193 -41.79 1.09 3.05
N GLN A 194 -41.51 1.20 4.36
CA GLN A 194 -42.55 1.05 5.38
C GLN A 194 -43.62 2.15 5.29
N MET A 195 -43.21 3.41 5.05
CA MET A 195 -44.17 4.51 4.86
C MET A 195 -45.05 4.29 3.63
N LEU A 196 -44.47 3.87 2.50
CA LEU A 196 -45.23 3.57 1.28
C LEU A 196 -46.22 2.42 1.47
N LEU A 197 -45.84 1.42 2.25
CA LEU A 197 -46.77 0.32 2.58
C LEU A 197 -47.90 0.77 3.51
N GLN A 198 -47.65 1.65 4.49
CA GLN A 198 -48.67 2.23 5.37
C GLN A 198 -49.62 3.13 4.60
N ASP A 199 -49.11 3.96 3.70
CA ASP A 199 -49.93 4.82 2.84
C ASP A 199 -50.87 3.97 1.92
N SER A 200 -50.31 2.90 1.35
CA SER A 200 -51.07 1.98 0.51
C SER A 200 -52.19 1.24 1.30
N GLN A 201 -51.91 0.83 2.53
CA GLN A 201 -52.93 0.22 3.42
C GLN A 201 -53.97 1.22 3.86
N SER A 202 -53.62 2.48 4.15
CA SER A 202 -54.55 3.54 4.51
C SER A 202 -55.49 3.89 3.35
N GLN A 203 -55.00 3.90 2.12
CA GLN A 203 -55.83 4.10 0.92
C GLN A 203 -56.78 2.94 0.67
N GLN A 204 -56.35 1.69 0.91
CA GLN A 204 -57.26 0.53 0.79
C GLN A 204 -58.37 0.54 1.84
N ILE A 205 -58.07 0.95 3.08
CA ILE A 205 -59.09 1.07 4.14
C ILE A 205 -60.10 2.16 3.80
N SER A 206 -59.63 3.34 3.31
CA SER A 206 -60.53 4.42 2.88
C SER A 206 -61.46 4.01 1.72
N GLN A 207 -60.98 3.19 0.78
CA GLN A 207 -61.81 2.66 -0.30
C GLN A 207 -62.87 1.66 0.19
N LEU A 208 -62.54 0.84 1.20
CA LEU A 208 -63.49 -0.12 1.78
C LEU A 208 -64.61 0.59 2.58
N ASP A 209 -64.28 1.70 3.25
CA ASP A 209 -65.28 2.52 3.96
C ASP A 209 -66.21 3.24 3.00
N ASP A 210 -65.75 3.73 1.87
CA ASP A 210 -66.57 4.34 0.81
C ASP A 210 -67.49 3.30 0.13
N ASP A 211 -67.02 2.08 -0.13
CA ASP A 211 -67.85 1.00 -0.71
C ASP A 211 -68.91 0.50 0.27
N GLN A 212 -68.71 0.52 1.58
CA GLN A 212 -69.70 0.20 2.60
C GLN A 212 -70.79 1.29 2.70
N LEU A 213 -70.45 2.54 2.61
CA LEU A 213 -71.40 3.66 2.61
C LEU A 213 -72.31 3.63 1.39
N PHE A 214 -71.78 3.22 0.21
CA PHE A 214 -72.60 3.08 -0.99
C PHE A 214 -73.56 1.88 -0.94
N SER A 215 -73.20 0.80 -0.24
CA SER A 215 -74.09 -0.41 -0.13
C SER A 215 -75.25 -0.21 0.85
N GLU A 216 -75.18 0.73 1.80
CA GLU A 216 -76.29 1.06 2.69
C GLU A 216 -77.30 2.05 2.11
N MET A 217 -77.05 2.68 0.96
CA MET A 217 -77.91 3.65 0.32
C MET A 217 -78.94 3.05 -0.74
N ASP A 218 -78.81 1.77 -1.06
CA ASP A 218 -79.63 1.13 -2.15
C ASP A 218 -80.85 0.34 -1.68
N ASP A 219 -81.39 0.57 -0.45
CA ASP A 219 -82.66 -0.03 -0.07
C ASP A 219 -83.67 0.96 0.58
N PRO A 220 -84.39 1.75 -0.21
CA PRO A 220 -85.69 2.23 0.26
C PRO A 220 -86.78 2.02 -0.72
N TYR A 221 -87.26 0.81 -1.08
CA TYR A 221 -88.58 0.64 -1.63
C TYR A 221 -88.95 -0.85 -1.80
N SER A 222 -89.34 -1.44 -0.71
CA SER A 222 -90.14 -2.65 -0.78
C SER A 222 -91.11 -2.72 0.40
N ALA A 223 -92.06 -1.83 0.38
CA ALA A 223 -93.22 -1.97 1.29
C ALA A 223 -94.51 -1.69 0.57
N GLY A 224 -95.32 -2.67 0.47
CA GLY A 224 -96.73 -2.43 0.55
C GLY A 224 -97.54 -2.57 -0.73
N GLY A 225 -98.26 -3.61 -0.82
CA GLY A 225 -99.36 -3.84 -1.77
C GLY A 225 -100.17 -5.02 -1.40
N GLY A 226 -100.86 -4.93 -0.24
CA GLY A 226 -101.95 -5.86 0.08
C GLY A 226 -103.20 -5.48 -0.66
N TYR A 227 -103.86 -6.40 -1.31
CA TYR A 227 -105.29 -6.31 -1.65
C TYR A 227 -106.04 -7.54 -1.20
N ILE A 228 -107.07 -7.21 -0.46
CA ILE A 228 -108.18 -7.97 0.06
C ILE A 228 -108.97 -8.61 -1.08
N ARG A 229 -109.18 -9.88 -0.99
CA ARG A 229 -110.52 -10.52 -0.95
C ARG A 229 -110.42 -12.01 -0.77
#